data_dc5a196c26609251f793354b373c9b31
#
_entry.id   dc5a196c26609251f793354b373c9b31
#
_cell.length_a   1.000
_cell.length_b   1.000
_cell.length_c   1.000
_cell.angle_alpha   90.00
_cell.angle_beta   90.00
_cell.angle_gamma   90.00
#
_symmetry.space_group_name_H-M   'P 1'
#
loop_
_entity.id
_entity.type
_entity.pdbx_description
1 polymer ?
#
loop_
_entity_poly.entity_id
_entity_poly.type
_entity_poly.pdbx_seq_one_letter_code
_entity_poly.pdbx_strand_id
1 'polypeptide(L)'
;MLKAVNHKEISYRDFLRKFAVTRESMHVDMDSFDYGFYNYGMTVYGNMPLIEELEYREESRIKDFVIVIDTSGSCAFTLVQKFINETLGILTESDLFFEKIRLHIIQCDNQVQEDIVINDLKQAESFKDNFAVKGFGGTDFRPAFNYIEKLRQMGELKSLKGVLYFTDGYGIYPEHKPPYDVAFVFPEMYDADRIVPGWAIRVEWKVEE
;
A
#
# COMPACT_ATOMS: atom_id res chain seq x y z
N MET A 1 25.36 -0.47 25.80
CA MET A 1 25.69 -0.66 24.37
C MET A 1 24.39 -0.98 23.62
N LEU A 2 23.75 0.03 23.04
CA LEU A 2 22.59 -0.13 22.18
C LEU A 2 23.09 -0.65 20.83
N LYS A 3 22.64 -1.83 20.42
CA LYS A 3 22.90 -2.37 19.08
C LYS A 3 22.29 -1.41 18.07
N ALA A 4 23.11 -0.87 17.19
CA ALA A 4 22.66 -0.15 16.00
C ALA A 4 21.72 -1.10 15.24
N VAL A 5 20.44 -0.74 15.20
CA VAL A 5 19.46 -1.42 14.34
C VAL A 5 19.83 -1.03 12.92
N ASN A 6 20.25 -2.00 12.13
CA ASN A 6 20.57 -1.83 10.72
C ASN A 6 19.30 -1.36 10.01
N HIS A 7 19.13 -0.05 9.85
CA HIS A 7 18.11 0.53 9.00
C HIS A 7 18.50 0.22 7.55
N LYS A 8 17.94 -0.85 7.00
CA LYS A 8 17.99 -1.10 5.57
C LYS A 8 17.15 0.00 4.94
N GLU A 9 17.74 0.86 4.14
CA GLU A 9 17.00 1.77 3.27
C GLU A 9 16.12 0.90 2.37
N ILE A 10 14.84 0.84 2.69
CA ILE A 10 13.87 0.11 1.88
C ILE A 10 13.30 1.12 0.91
N SER A 11 13.47 0.87 -0.37
CA SER A 11 12.82 1.66 -1.40
C SER A 11 11.30 1.65 -1.18
N TYR A 12 10.66 2.79 -1.29
CA TYR A 12 9.22 2.94 -1.21
C TYR A 12 8.46 1.97 -2.13
N ARG A 13 8.96 1.76 -3.35
CA ARG A 13 8.42 0.79 -4.33
C ARG A 13 8.56 -0.66 -3.86
N ASP A 14 9.68 -1.02 -3.23
CA ASP A 14 9.90 -2.37 -2.68
C ASP A 14 9.02 -2.63 -1.46
N PHE A 15 8.74 -1.59 -0.69
CA PHE A 15 7.77 -1.65 0.40
C PHE A 15 6.37 -2.01 -0.12
N LEU A 16 5.90 -1.34 -1.17
CA LEU A 16 4.60 -1.62 -1.79
C LEU A 16 4.50 -3.06 -2.32
N ARG A 17 5.55 -3.59 -2.94
CA ARG A 17 5.58 -4.98 -3.43
C ARG A 17 5.38 -6.02 -2.32
N LYS A 18 5.81 -5.71 -1.10
CA LYS A 18 5.65 -6.60 0.05
C LYS A 18 4.18 -6.88 0.41
N PHE A 19 3.27 -5.99 0.05
CA PHE A 19 1.84 -6.12 0.33
C PHE A 19 1.04 -6.74 -0.81
N ALA A 20 1.68 -7.11 -1.91
CA ALA A 20 1.02 -7.81 -2.99
C ALA A 20 0.41 -9.12 -2.48
N VAL A 21 -0.85 -9.34 -2.82
CA VAL A 21 -1.59 -10.56 -2.50
C VAL A 21 -1.53 -11.47 -3.70
N THR A 22 -0.98 -12.66 -3.52
CA THR A 22 -1.01 -13.70 -4.57
C THR A 22 -2.45 -14.15 -4.79
N ARG A 23 -2.89 -14.12 -6.02
CA ARG A 23 -4.22 -14.56 -6.43
C ARG A 23 -4.12 -15.30 -7.77
N GLU A 24 -4.85 -16.39 -7.89
CA GLU A 24 -5.09 -17.00 -9.18
C GLU A 24 -6.02 -16.10 -9.99
N SER A 25 -5.57 -15.62 -11.13
CA SER A 25 -6.39 -14.91 -12.10
C SER A 25 -6.65 -15.81 -13.28
N MET A 26 -7.90 -15.80 -13.79
CA MET A 26 -8.23 -16.50 -15.02
C MET A 26 -7.65 -15.66 -16.17
N HIS A 27 -6.55 -16.12 -16.71
CA HIS A 27 -5.88 -15.51 -17.86
C HIS A 27 -5.46 -16.61 -18.80
N VAL A 28 -5.88 -16.52 -20.05
CA VAL A 28 -5.49 -17.47 -21.09
C VAL A 28 -4.07 -17.12 -21.51
N ASP A 29 -3.13 -18.01 -21.21
CA ASP A 29 -1.75 -17.89 -21.66
C ASP A 29 -1.59 -18.67 -22.96
N MET A 30 -1.54 -17.94 -24.08
CA MET A 30 -1.42 -18.54 -25.42
C MET A 30 -0.04 -19.13 -25.71
N ASP A 31 0.96 -18.84 -24.86
CA ASP A 31 2.33 -19.32 -25.04
C ASP A 31 2.63 -20.58 -24.22
N SER A 32 1.72 -20.98 -23.34
CA SER A 32 1.84 -22.17 -22.50
C SER A 32 0.58 -23.01 -22.53
N PHE A 33 0.73 -24.32 -22.29
CA PHE A 33 -0.39 -25.26 -22.25
C PHE A 33 -0.38 -26.08 -20.96
N ASP A 34 -1.56 -26.61 -20.59
CA ASP A 34 -1.71 -27.46 -19.42
C ASP A 34 -1.06 -28.83 -19.63
N TYR A 35 0.09 -29.04 -18.97
CA TYR A 35 0.81 -30.33 -19.02
C TYR A 35 0.02 -31.47 -18.38
N GLY A 36 -0.88 -31.22 -17.46
CA GLY A 36 -1.76 -32.24 -16.87
C GLY A 36 -2.73 -32.79 -17.90
N PHE A 37 -3.36 -31.88 -18.65
CA PHE A 37 -4.30 -32.20 -19.69
C PHE A 37 -3.63 -32.90 -20.89
N TYR A 38 -2.42 -32.42 -21.25
CA TYR A 38 -1.57 -33.05 -22.26
C TYR A 38 -1.24 -34.51 -21.88
N ASN A 39 -0.74 -34.75 -20.67
CA ASN A 39 -0.37 -36.09 -20.20
C ASN A 39 -1.60 -36.99 -20.05
N TYR A 40 -2.74 -36.46 -19.65
CA TYR A 40 -4.00 -37.22 -19.60
C TYR A 40 -4.39 -37.71 -20.99
N GLY A 41 -4.34 -36.85 -22.02
CA GLY A 41 -4.61 -37.20 -23.39
C GLY A 41 -3.67 -38.31 -23.90
N MET A 42 -2.38 -38.19 -23.62
CA MET A 42 -1.39 -39.23 -24.00
C MET A 42 -1.64 -40.56 -23.29
N THR A 43 -2.09 -40.52 -22.02
CA THR A 43 -2.36 -41.76 -21.26
C THR A 43 -3.62 -42.47 -21.72
N VAL A 44 -4.69 -41.71 -21.98
CA VAL A 44 -6.02 -42.28 -22.32
C VAL A 44 -6.14 -42.65 -23.80
N TYR A 45 -5.59 -41.82 -24.69
CA TYR A 45 -5.76 -41.95 -26.14
C TYR A 45 -4.48 -42.37 -26.88
N GLY A 46 -3.40 -42.66 -26.16
CA GLY A 46 -2.15 -43.18 -26.74
C GLY A 46 -1.32 -42.09 -27.42
N ASN A 47 -1.62 -41.74 -28.64
CA ASN A 47 -0.83 -40.74 -29.39
C ASN A 47 -1.61 -39.43 -29.65
N MET A 48 -2.64 -39.15 -28.89
CA MET A 48 -3.44 -37.93 -29.04
C MET A 48 -3.25 -37.02 -27.84
N PRO A 49 -2.30 -36.05 -27.87
CA PRO A 49 -2.20 -35.09 -26.84
C PRO A 49 -3.40 -34.16 -26.87
N LEU A 50 -4.00 -33.92 -25.71
CA LEU A 50 -4.99 -32.86 -25.55
C LEU A 50 -4.23 -31.58 -25.23
N ILE A 51 -4.39 -30.58 -26.08
CA ILE A 51 -3.74 -29.27 -25.90
C ILE A 51 -4.82 -28.31 -25.46
N GLU A 52 -4.68 -27.78 -24.26
CA GLU A 52 -5.51 -26.73 -23.69
C GLU A 52 -4.61 -25.65 -23.20
N GLU A 53 -4.98 -24.40 -23.44
CA GLU A 53 -4.23 -23.23 -22.96
C GLU A 53 -4.30 -23.15 -21.43
N LEU A 54 -3.23 -22.63 -20.83
CA LEU A 54 -3.20 -22.47 -19.37
C LEU A 54 -4.12 -21.32 -18.98
N GLU A 55 -5.25 -21.63 -18.35
CA GLU A 55 -6.28 -20.65 -18.00
C GLU A 55 -5.99 -19.91 -16.68
N TYR A 56 -5.03 -20.39 -15.88
CA TYR A 56 -4.76 -19.86 -14.56
C TYR A 56 -3.32 -19.36 -14.44
N ARG A 57 -3.18 -18.13 -13.98
CA ARG A 57 -1.90 -17.54 -13.63
C ARG A 57 -1.96 -17.01 -12.21
N GLU A 58 -0.93 -17.29 -11.42
CA GLU A 58 -0.77 -16.63 -10.12
C GLU A 58 -0.30 -15.19 -10.33
N GLU A 59 -1.10 -14.23 -9.86
CA GLU A 59 -0.75 -12.81 -9.85
C GLU A 59 -0.68 -12.29 -8.42
N SER A 60 0.42 -11.61 -8.13
CA SER A 60 0.62 -10.94 -6.84
C SER A 60 0.32 -9.46 -6.98
N ARG A 61 -0.86 -9.03 -6.52
CA ARG A 61 -1.30 -7.63 -6.61
C ARG A 61 -1.95 -7.15 -5.31
N ILE A 62 -1.93 -5.84 -5.10
CA ILE A 62 -2.52 -5.20 -3.92
C ILE A 62 -4.00 -4.91 -4.20
N LYS A 63 -4.87 -5.32 -3.27
CA LYS A 63 -6.32 -5.12 -3.38
C LYS A 63 -6.82 -4.01 -2.44
N ASP A 64 -6.48 -4.10 -1.16
CA ASP A 64 -6.87 -3.14 -0.15
C ASP A 64 -5.60 -2.45 0.36
N PHE A 65 -5.56 -1.13 0.28
CA PHE A 65 -4.42 -0.34 0.72
C PHE A 65 -4.88 0.93 1.42
N VAL A 66 -4.10 1.39 2.39
CA VAL A 66 -4.41 2.60 3.15
C VAL A 66 -3.18 3.50 3.17
N ILE A 67 -3.39 4.75 2.82
CA ILE A 67 -2.43 5.83 2.97
C ILE A 67 -3.00 6.80 4.00
N VAL A 68 -2.29 7.01 5.08
CA VAL A 68 -2.62 8.03 6.07
C VAL A 68 -1.68 9.21 5.88
N ILE A 69 -2.24 10.39 5.88
CA ILE A 69 -1.52 11.63 5.72
C ILE A 69 -1.68 12.43 7.01
N ASP A 70 -0.55 12.73 7.63
CA ASP A 70 -0.48 13.68 8.73
C ASP A 70 -0.74 15.08 8.20
N THR A 71 -1.83 15.67 8.67
CA THR A 71 -2.24 17.03 8.32
C THR A 71 -2.06 18.01 9.49
N SER A 72 -1.20 17.65 10.44
CA SER A 72 -0.82 18.54 11.54
C SER A 72 -0.12 19.81 11.02
N GLY A 73 -0.16 20.87 11.83
CA GLY A 73 0.35 22.17 11.41
C GLY A 73 1.87 22.21 11.13
N SER A 74 2.62 21.18 11.53
CA SER A 74 4.06 21.04 11.26
C SER A 74 4.36 20.42 9.89
N CYS A 75 3.40 19.71 9.29
CA CYS A 75 3.55 19.12 7.97
C CYS A 75 3.35 20.18 6.88
N ALA A 76 4.39 20.41 6.05
CA ALA A 76 4.32 21.38 4.98
C ALA A 76 3.35 20.92 3.88
N PHE A 77 2.35 21.73 3.56
CA PHE A 77 1.34 21.46 2.53
C PHE A 77 1.94 21.02 1.18
N THR A 78 3.00 21.68 0.75
CA THR A 78 3.69 21.38 -0.52
C THR A 78 4.29 19.98 -0.54
N LEU A 79 4.79 19.48 0.61
CA LEU A 79 5.33 18.13 0.74
C LEU A 79 4.22 17.08 0.68
N VAL A 80 3.10 17.33 1.34
CA VAL A 80 1.93 16.46 1.28
C VAL A 80 1.45 16.28 -0.16
N GLN A 81 1.35 17.38 -0.90
CA GLN A 81 0.93 17.35 -2.31
C GLN A 81 1.92 16.58 -3.19
N LYS A 82 3.23 16.82 -3.03
CA LYS A 82 4.27 16.06 -3.76
C LYS A 82 4.22 14.58 -3.42
N PHE A 83 4.08 14.22 -2.15
CA PHE A 83 3.99 12.83 -1.69
C PHE A 83 2.78 12.11 -2.33
N ILE A 84 1.60 12.74 -2.31
CA ILE A 84 0.40 12.18 -2.93
C ILE A 84 0.59 11.97 -4.42
N ASN A 85 1.12 12.97 -5.12
CA ASN A 85 1.32 12.90 -6.57
C ASN A 85 2.29 11.78 -6.96
N GLU A 86 3.40 11.65 -6.24
CA GLU A 86 4.37 10.59 -6.48
C GLU A 86 3.80 9.21 -6.12
N THR A 87 3.14 9.11 -4.95
CA THR A 87 2.50 7.87 -4.52
C THR A 87 1.49 7.38 -5.54
N LEU A 88 0.55 8.22 -5.93
CA LEU A 88 -0.45 7.87 -6.94
C LEU A 88 0.19 7.61 -8.31
N GLY A 89 1.30 8.28 -8.66
CA GLY A 89 2.09 7.98 -9.85
C GLY A 89 2.59 6.53 -9.83
N ILE A 90 3.27 6.13 -8.76
CA ILE A 90 3.78 4.75 -8.60
C ILE A 90 2.63 3.74 -8.67
N LEU A 91 1.49 4.04 -8.04
CA LEU A 91 0.33 3.14 -8.02
C LEU A 91 -0.29 2.96 -9.41
N THR A 92 -0.33 4.02 -10.22
CA THR A 92 -0.92 3.99 -11.56
C THR A 92 0.02 3.39 -12.62
N GLU A 93 1.34 3.54 -12.45
CA GLU A 93 2.36 3.04 -13.38
C GLU A 93 2.77 1.58 -13.13
N SER A 94 2.44 1.04 -11.96
CA SER A 94 2.90 -0.30 -11.57
C SER A 94 1.81 -1.35 -11.71
N ASP A 95 2.19 -2.55 -12.20
CA ASP A 95 1.33 -3.74 -12.20
C ASP A 95 1.12 -4.34 -10.80
N LEU A 96 1.43 -3.57 -9.75
CA LEU A 96 1.32 -4.03 -8.35
C LEU A 96 -0.12 -4.10 -7.85
N PHE A 97 -1.05 -3.45 -8.52
CA PHE A 97 -2.43 -3.34 -8.10
C PHE A 97 -3.37 -4.03 -9.09
N PHE A 98 -4.47 -4.55 -8.57
CA PHE A 98 -5.57 -4.97 -9.41
C PHE A 98 -6.26 -3.73 -10.04
N GLU A 99 -6.87 -3.89 -11.21
CA GLU A 99 -7.69 -2.84 -11.83
C GLU A 99 -8.74 -2.28 -10.86
N LYS A 100 -9.33 -3.17 -10.05
CA LYS A 100 -10.24 -2.80 -8.95
C LYS A 100 -9.50 -2.90 -7.64
N ILE A 101 -9.07 -1.76 -7.13
CA ILE A 101 -8.47 -1.61 -5.81
C ILE A 101 -9.46 -0.93 -4.88
N ARG A 102 -9.19 -1.04 -3.58
CA ARG A 102 -9.78 -0.17 -2.57
C ARG A 102 -8.64 0.56 -1.87
N LEU A 103 -8.42 1.77 -2.29
CA LEU A 103 -7.42 2.67 -1.72
C LEU A 103 -8.12 3.72 -0.87
N HIS A 104 -7.82 3.72 0.42
CA HIS A 104 -8.23 4.77 1.35
C HIS A 104 -7.11 5.78 1.51
N ILE A 105 -7.41 7.05 1.32
CA ILE A 105 -6.52 8.18 1.62
C ILE A 105 -7.13 8.92 2.81
N ILE A 106 -6.57 8.69 3.98
CA ILE A 106 -7.07 9.21 5.25
C ILE A 106 -6.25 10.41 5.66
N GLN A 107 -6.88 11.55 5.81
CA GLN A 107 -6.28 12.74 6.40
C GLN A 107 -6.52 12.74 7.90
N CYS A 108 -5.45 12.84 8.68
CA CYS A 108 -5.51 12.76 10.14
C CYS A 108 -4.52 13.73 10.78
N ASP A 109 -4.98 14.50 11.74
CA ASP A 109 -4.17 15.26 12.68
C ASP A 109 -4.31 14.66 14.09
N ASN A 110 -5.01 15.30 15.02
CA ASN A 110 -5.43 14.70 16.30
C ASN A 110 -6.77 13.94 16.18
N GLN A 111 -7.39 13.95 15.01
CA GLN A 111 -8.60 13.21 14.63
C GLN A 111 -8.61 12.94 13.14
N VAL A 112 -9.44 11.98 12.70
CA VAL A 112 -9.65 11.75 11.26
C VAL A 112 -10.48 12.90 10.70
N GLN A 113 -9.90 13.63 9.74
CA GLN A 113 -10.51 14.78 9.09
C GLN A 113 -11.29 14.38 7.85
N GLU A 114 -10.76 13.44 7.08
CA GLU A 114 -11.38 12.95 5.85
C GLU A 114 -10.86 11.56 5.51
N ASP A 115 -11.72 10.75 4.90
CA ASP A 115 -11.37 9.49 4.26
C ASP A 115 -11.87 9.51 2.83
N ILE A 116 -10.96 9.44 1.88
CA ILE A 116 -11.26 9.45 0.45
C ILE A 116 -10.99 8.05 -0.10
N VAL A 117 -12.01 7.45 -0.69
CA VAL A 117 -11.95 6.08 -1.21
C VAL A 117 -11.84 6.10 -2.73
N ILE A 118 -10.75 5.52 -3.23
CA ILE A 118 -10.49 5.32 -4.65
C ILE A 118 -10.68 3.84 -4.97
N ASN A 119 -11.65 3.53 -5.81
CA ASN A 119 -11.99 2.16 -6.20
C ASN A 119 -11.44 1.76 -7.58
N ASP A 120 -10.93 2.72 -8.35
CA ASP A 120 -10.36 2.54 -9.67
C ASP A 120 -9.12 3.43 -9.82
N LEU A 121 -8.01 2.86 -10.31
CA LEU A 121 -6.77 3.61 -10.53
C LEU A 121 -6.94 4.80 -11.48
N LYS A 122 -7.90 4.74 -12.41
CA LYS A 122 -8.24 5.88 -13.29
C LYS A 122 -8.77 7.09 -12.53
N GLN A 123 -9.44 6.86 -11.37
CA GLN A 123 -9.89 7.95 -10.51
C GLN A 123 -8.72 8.61 -9.77
N ALA A 124 -7.62 7.88 -9.57
CA ALA A 124 -6.45 8.41 -8.89
C ALA A 124 -5.79 9.57 -9.64
N GLU A 125 -5.81 9.56 -10.98
CA GLU A 125 -5.25 10.65 -11.80
C GLU A 125 -6.06 11.95 -11.64
N SER A 126 -7.38 11.86 -11.70
CA SER A 126 -8.24 13.04 -11.52
C SER A 126 -8.23 13.56 -10.07
N PHE A 127 -7.86 12.71 -9.12
CA PHE A 127 -7.74 13.07 -7.71
C PHE A 127 -6.50 13.94 -7.44
N LYS A 128 -5.38 13.72 -8.13
CA LYS A 128 -4.14 14.48 -7.96
C LYS A 128 -4.36 16.00 -8.04
N ASP A 129 -5.17 16.42 -8.98
CA ASP A 129 -5.41 17.85 -9.26
C ASP A 129 -6.39 18.50 -8.27
N ASN A 130 -7.20 17.71 -7.57
CA ASN A 130 -8.27 18.17 -6.70
C ASN A 130 -8.04 17.91 -5.20
N PHE A 131 -6.85 17.39 -4.83
CA PHE A 131 -6.56 17.09 -3.45
C PHE A 131 -6.44 18.35 -2.61
N ALA A 132 -7.26 18.46 -1.57
CA ALA A 132 -7.23 19.56 -0.61
C ALA A 132 -6.90 19.01 0.79
N VAL A 133 -5.89 19.60 1.45
CA VAL A 133 -5.53 19.23 2.81
C VAL A 133 -6.53 19.82 3.80
N LYS A 134 -7.00 18.97 4.72
CA LYS A 134 -7.92 19.33 5.81
C LYS A 134 -7.27 19.02 7.14
N GLY A 135 -7.51 19.85 8.16
CA GLY A 135 -6.98 19.64 9.50
C GLY A 135 -6.24 20.88 10.00
N PHE A 136 -4.92 20.76 10.27
CA PHE A 136 -4.01 21.76 10.88
C PHE A 136 -4.05 21.79 12.40
N GLY A 137 -4.51 20.70 13.05
CA GLY A 137 -4.49 20.53 14.51
C GLY A 137 -3.14 20.02 15.03
N GLY A 138 -3.17 19.46 16.22
CA GLY A 138 -2.04 18.74 16.82
C GLY A 138 -1.86 17.36 16.19
N THR A 139 -0.81 16.61 16.59
CA THR A 139 -0.48 15.31 16.01
C THR A 139 -0.74 14.18 16.99
N ASP A 140 -1.68 13.31 16.66
CA ASP A 140 -1.93 12.05 17.33
C ASP A 140 -2.23 10.98 16.26
N PHE A 141 -1.39 9.95 16.19
CA PHE A 141 -1.54 8.91 15.16
C PHE A 141 -2.61 7.88 15.51
N ARG A 142 -2.97 7.72 16.79
CA ARG A 142 -3.90 6.70 17.28
C ARG A 142 -5.30 6.77 16.66
N PRO A 143 -5.92 7.94 16.42
CA PRO A 143 -7.22 8.03 15.79
C PRO A 143 -7.29 7.39 14.41
N ALA A 144 -6.25 7.55 13.58
CA ALA A 144 -6.17 6.92 12.27
C ALA A 144 -6.19 5.38 12.38
N PHE A 145 -5.41 4.80 13.29
CA PHE A 145 -5.37 3.35 13.50
C PHE A 145 -6.70 2.81 14.02
N ASN A 146 -7.34 3.53 14.96
CA ASN A 146 -8.67 3.17 15.46
C ASN A 146 -9.73 3.20 14.34
N TYR A 147 -9.61 4.14 13.42
CA TYR A 147 -10.51 4.25 12.27
C TYR A 147 -10.30 3.10 11.29
N ILE A 148 -9.05 2.79 10.94
CA ILE A 148 -8.72 1.65 10.07
C ILE A 148 -9.24 0.33 10.67
N GLU A 149 -9.11 0.14 11.98
CA GLU A 149 -9.63 -1.05 12.63
C GLU A 149 -11.16 -1.15 12.54
N LYS A 150 -11.88 -0.03 12.65
CA LYS A 150 -13.33 0.00 12.40
C LYS A 150 -13.68 -0.41 10.97
N LEU A 151 -12.96 0.10 9.96
CA LEU A 151 -13.16 -0.28 8.55
C LEU A 151 -12.91 -1.78 8.33
N ARG A 152 -11.91 -2.35 9.00
CA ARG A 152 -11.64 -3.79 8.95
C ARG A 152 -12.78 -4.60 9.58
N GLN A 153 -13.28 -4.20 10.73
CA GLN A 153 -14.42 -4.84 11.43
C GLN A 153 -15.71 -4.76 10.60
N MET A 154 -15.92 -3.66 9.87
CA MET A 154 -17.02 -3.50 8.93
C MET A 154 -16.85 -4.35 7.65
N GLY A 155 -15.67 -4.94 7.44
CA GLY A 155 -15.37 -5.78 6.29
C GLY A 155 -15.02 -5.00 5.03
N GLU A 156 -14.71 -3.72 5.14
CA GLU A 156 -14.28 -2.89 4.02
C GLU A 156 -12.82 -3.14 3.63
N LEU A 157 -11.95 -3.45 4.60
CA LEU A 157 -10.53 -3.68 4.41
C LEU A 157 -10.15 -5.13 4.76
N LYS A 158 -10.79 -6.11 4.11
CA LYS A 158 -10.59 -7.54 4.41
C LYS A 158 -9.21 -8.05 4.06
N SER A 159 -8.62 -7.52 3.00
CA SER A 159 -7.32 -7.95 2.47
C SER A 159 -6.20 -6.97 2.81
N LEU A 160 -6.41 -6.08 3.79
CA LEU A 160 -5.41 -5.10 4.20
C LEU A 160 -4.16 -5.80 4.74
N LYS A 161 -3.03 -5.59 4.07
CA LYS A 161 -1.72 -6.10 4.47
C LYS A 161 -0.82 -5.02 5.03
N GLY A 162 -1.04 -3.77 4.62
CA GLY A 162 -0.19 -2.68 5.06
C GLY A 162 -0.80 -1.30 4.94
N VAL A 163 -0.22 -0.40 5.71
CA VAL A 163 -0.57 1.01 5.81
C VAL A 163 0.67 1.84 5.61
N LEU A 164 0.60 2.86 4.75
CA LEU A 164 1.59 3.93 4.70
C LEU A 164 1.11 5.10 5.55
N TYR A 165 1.98 5.60 6.40
CA TYR A 165 1.72 6.79 7.21
C TYR A 165 2.74 7.87 6.90
N PHE A 166 2.34 8.90 6.16
CA PHE A 166 3.18 10.06 5.87
C PHE A 166 3.11 11.07 7.00
N THR A 167 4.25 11.42 7.59
CA THR A 167 4.32 12.31 8.74
C THR A 167 5.74 12.92 8.90
N ASP A 168 5.81 14.00 9.65
CA ASP A 168 7.07 14.52 10.16
C ASP A 168 7.57 13.80 11.43
N GLY A 169 6.75 12.89 11.99
CA GLY A 169 7.08 12.00 13.11
C GLY A 169 6.87 12.57 14.51
N TYR A 170 6.40 13.80 14.64
CA TYR A 170 6.12 14.41 15.95
C TYR A 170 4.69 14.10 16.38
N GLY A 171 4.46 12.93 16.97
CA GLY A 171 3.12 12.54 17.40
C GLY A 171 3.09 11.38 18.39
N ILE A 172 1.90 11.03 18.82
CA ILE A 172 1.67 9.93 19.75
C ILE A 172 1.40 8.66 18.96
N TYR A 173 2.32 7.70 19.07
CA TYR A 173 2.21 6.41 18.41
C TYR A 173 1.29 5.42 19.17
N PRO A 174 0.67 4.46 18.48
CA PRO A 174 0.01 3.34 19.15
C PRO A 174 1.01 2.49 19.94
N GLU A 175 0.60 2.05 21.13
CA GLU A 175 1.44 1.19 21.99
C GLU A 175 1.63 -0.21 21.42
N HIS A 176 0.63 -0.73 20.73
CA HIS A 176 0.61 -2.09 20.22
C HIS A 176 0.68 -2.14 18.70
N LYS A 177 1.39 -3.15 18.18
CA LYS A 177 1.43 -3.45 16.75
C LYS A 177 0.03 -3.78 16.24
N PRO A 178 -0.49 -3.11 15.21
CA PRO A 178 -1.72 -3.53 14.54
C PRO A 178 -1.51 -4.86 13.79
N PRO A 179 -2.60 -5.56 13.39
CA PRO A 179 -2.51 -6.86 12.72
C PRO A 179 -2.11 -6.77 11.23
N TYR A 180 -1.65 -5.63 10.78
CA TYR A 180 -1.09 -5.36 9.45
C TYR A 180 0.27 -4.66 9.60
N ASP A 181 1.05 -4.64 8.56
CA ASP A 181 2.32 -3.93 8.58
C ASP A 181 2.11 -2.42 8.39
N VAL A 182 2.93 -1.63 9.05
CA VAL A 182 2.88 -0.17 8.97
C VAL A 182 4.24 0.38 8.61
N ALA A 183 4.27 1.26 7.59
CA ALA A 183 5.44 2.06 7.30
C ALA A 183 5.16 3.53 7.56
N PHE A 184 5.98 4.13 8.40
CA PHE A 184 6.03 5.58 8.53
C PHE A 184 7.01 6.13 7.50
N VAL A 185 6.50 7.01 6.65
CA VAL A 185 7.25 7.65 5.57
C VAL A 185 7.59 9.07 6.00
N PHE A 186 8.89 9.36 6.03
CA PHE A 186 9.42 10.65 6.46
C PHE A 186 10.08 11.36 5.28
N PRO A 187 9.76 12.63 5.02
CA PRO A 187 10.56 13.45 4.12
C PRO A 187 12.02 13.57 4.61
N GLU A 188 12.98 13.49 3.71
CA GLU A 188 14.43 13.53 4.01
C GLU A 188 14.85 14.77 4.81
N MET A 189 14.10 15.87 4.67
CA MET A 189 14.39 17.12 5.39
C MET A 189 14.08 17.08 6.88
N TYR A 190 13.36 16.07 7.36
CA TYR A 190 13.07 15.90 8.77
C TYR A 190 14.07 14.93 9.42
N ASP A 191 14.58 15.35 10.58
CA ASP A 191 15.72 14.75 11.27
C ASP A 191 15.58 13.23 11.48
N ALA A 192 16.66 12.51 11.17
CA ALA A 192 16.71 11.05 11.12
C ALA A 192 16.58 10.36 12.49
N ASP A 193 16.72 11.08 13.60
CA ASP A 193 16.81 10.51 14.95
C ASP A 193 15.45 10.17 15.60
N ARG A 194 14.36 10.19 14.86
CA ARG A 194 13.03 9.95 15.40
C ARG A 194 12.80 8.50 15.73
N ILE A 195 12.34 8.28 16.94
CA ILE A 195 12.06 6.95 17.45
C ILE A 195 10.69 6.49 16.93
N VAL A 196 10.72 5.68 15.89
CA VAL A 196 9.55 4.94 15.42
C VAL A 196 9.41 3.67 16.30
N PRO A 197 8.19 3.26 16.67
CA PRO A 197 7.99 2.02 17.40
C PRO A 197 8.68 0.83 16.70
N GLY A 198 9.32 -0.06 17.47
CA GLY A 198 10.10 -1.17 16.91
C GLY A 198 9.31 -2.17 16.07
N TRP A 199 7.97 -2.10 16.10
CA TRP A 199 7.08 -2.90 15.25
C TRP A 199 6.79 -2.26 13.89
N ALA A 200 7.10 -0.97 13.70
CA ALA A 200 6.84 -0.23 12.46
C ALA A 200 8.08 -0.21 11.56
N ILE A 201 7.85 -0.07 10.28
CA ILE A 201 8.89 0.10 9.27
C ILE A 201 9.11 1.59 9.09
N ARG A 202 10.37 2.00 9.07
CA ARG A 202 10.76 3.38 8.74
C ARG A 202 11.15 3.44 7.28
N VAL A 203 10.59 4.38 6.54
CA VAL A 203 10.90 4.66 5.15
C VAL A 203 11.28 6.13 5.02
N GLU A 204 12.41 6.40 4.40
CA GLU A 204 12.81 7.76 4.05
C GLU A 204 12.36 8.06 2.62
N TRP A 205 11.68 9.17 2.47
CA TRP A 205 11.22 9.65 1.18
C TRP A 205 12.10 10.80 0.71
N LYS A 206 12.82 10.57 -0.39
CA LYS A 206 13.64 11.57 -1.06
C LYS A 206 12.76 12.36 -2.02
N VAL A 207 12.67 13.66 -1.79
CA VAL A 207 11.93 14.55 -2.69
C VAL A 207 12.83 14.80 -3.91
N GLU A 208 12.47 14.24 -5.06
CA GLU A 208 13.13 14.59 -6.32
C GLU A 208 12.79 16.05 -6.68
N GLU A 209 13.81 16.84 -7.05
CA GLU A 209 13.68 18.26 -7.42
C GLU A 209 13.00 18.46 -8.78
#